data_881eae5e9b76450128655b41ae26d844
#
_entry.id   881eae5e9b76450128655b41ae26d844
#
_cell.length_a   1.000
_cell.length_b   1.000
_cell.length_c   1.000
_cell.angle_alpha   90.00
_cell.angle_beta   90.00
_cell.angle_gamma   90.00
#
_symmetry.space_group_name_H-M   'P 1'
#
loop_
_entity.id
_entity.type
_entity.pdbx_description
1 polymer ?
#
loop_
_entity_poly.entity_id
_entity_poly.type
_entity_poly.pdbx_seq_one_letter_code
_entity_poly.pdbx_strand_id
1 'polypeptide(L)'
;MRRILSIDGGGIRGVFPASFLAALESDLDAPLGQYFDLISGTSTGGIIAIGLAMGMSAKDILELYETEGAGIFYQDSNGVTAWAGKKFRAARWLAWGAKYPTERLRTALEGILGEKRIGDARTRLMIPSWHRQTKTVYVYKTAHHERLQTDYRDLAVDAALATAAAPTFFKEHITANDVGLVDGGLWANNPVGYAVAEAVGVLKWPADELKVLSVSCLQDIGKTKSSYSARTMVTKTADFFMAGQSHGSLGLAHILTGDPHERKAIWRICQPAPDGDFTLDDTSRIRDLKDRGFVEARQQKPILAPHFFTEPAEAFVPVHKLEGDDRA
;
A
#
# COMPACT_ATOMS: atom_id res chain seq x y z
N MET A 1 14.21 16.84 11.42
CA MET A 1 13.44 15.57 11.61
C MET A 1 12.70 15.28 10.31
N ARG A 2 12.72 14.02 9.80
CA ARG A 2 12.05 13.58 8.57
C ARG A 2 11.05 12.47 8.87
N ARG A 3 9.86 12.56 8.32
CA ARG A 3 8.73 11.68 8.62
C ARG A 3 8.39 10.81 7.42
N ILE A 4 8.32 9.49 7.63
CA ILE A 4 8.02 8.49 6.60
C ILE A 4 6.71 7.78 6.96
N LEU A 5 5.80 7.66 5.99
CA LEU A 5 4.63 6.80 6.08
C LEU A 5 4.86 5.56 5.19
N SER A 6 4.69 4.37 5.76
CA SER A 6 4.78 3.10 5.04
C SER A 6 3.51 2.29 5.25
N ILE A 7 2.86 1.83 4.17
CA ILE A 7 1.57 1.14 4.21
C ILE A 7 1.70 -0.21 3.52
N ASP A 8 1.34 -1.28 4.23
CA ASP A 8 1.44 -2.65 3.71
C ASP A 8 0.37 -2.95 2.65
N GLY A 9 0.66 -3.96 1.82
CA GLY A 9 -0.32 -4.59 0.94
C GLY A 9 -1.30 -5.49 1.68
N GLY A 10 -2.52 -5.66 1.14
CA GLY A 10 -3.51 -6.51 1.80
C GLY A 10 -4.89 -6.61 1.14
N GLY A 11 -5.06 -6.26 -0.13
CA GLY A 11 -6.35 -6.33 -0.83
C GLY A 11 -7.43 -5.50 -0.13
N ILE A 12 -8.65 -6.05 0.05
CA ILE A 12 -9.75 -5.34 0.72
C ILE A 12 -9.45 -4.99 2.20
N ARG A 13 -8.50 -5.68 2.83
CA ARG A 13 -8.05 -5.33 4.19
C ARG A 13 -7.42 -3.93 4.28
N GLY A 14 -7.13 -3.29 3.14
CA GLY A 14 -6.74 -1.87 3.03
C GLY A 14 -7.76 -0.89 3.60
N VAL A 15 -9.00 -1.30 3.80
CA VAL A 15 -10.02 -0.52 4.54
C VAL A 15 -9.55 -0.18 5.97
N PHE A 16 -8.83 -1.10 6.62
CA PHE A 16 -8.29 -0.85 7.97
C PHE A 16 -7.30 0.33 7.99
N PRO A 17 -6.17 0.33 7.22
CA PRO A 17 -5.28 1.48 7.19
C PRO A 17 -5.94 2.75 6.64
N ALA A 18 -6.85 2.66 5.65
CA ALA A 18 -7.58 3.83 5.16
C ALA A 18 -8.45 4.46 6.25
N SER A 19 -9.21 3.67 7.02
CA SER A 19 -10.01 4.14 8.15
C SER A 19 -9.17 4.70 9.28
N PHE A 20 -8.05 4.03 9.60
CA PHE A 20 -7.08 4.49 10.59
C PHE A 20 -6.54 5.89 10.23
N LEU A 21 -6.08 6.08 9.00
CA LEU A 21 -5.55 7.34 8.52
C LEU A 21 -6.62 8.43 8.42
N ALA A 22 -7.84 8.10 7.96
CA ALA A 22 -8.97 9.03 7.93
C ALA A 22 -9.35 9.55 9.33
N ALA A 23 -9.34 8.68 10.33
CA ALA A 23 -9.61 9.07 11.71
C ALA A 23 -8.46 9.90 12.34
N LEU A 24 -7.21 9.68 11.93
CA LEU A 24 -6.10 10.54 12.33
C LEU A 24 -6.21 11.92 11.69
N GLU A 25 -6.60 11.98 10.41
CA GLU A 25 -6.72 13.22 9.64
C GLU A 25 -7.83 14.16 10.14
N SER A 26 -8.88 13.62 10.77
CA SER A 26 -10.10 14.36 11.09
C SER A 26 -9.92 15.68 11.86
N ASP A 27 -8.83 15.81 12.60
CA ASP A 27 -8.52 16.99 13.42
C ASP A 27 -7.24 17.70 12.97
N LEU A 28 -6.75 17.40 11.76
CA LEU A 28 -5.57 18.06 11.20
C LEU A 28 -5.98 19.26 10.36
N ASP A 29 -5.14 20.30 10.36
CA ASP A 29 -5.36 21.54 9.60
C ASP A 29 -5.03 21.40 8.10
N ALA A 30 -4.36 20.30 7.71
CA ALA A 30 -3.97 20.01 6.33
C ALA A 30 -4.17 18.53 6.01
N PRO A 31 -4.30 18.14 4.72
CA PRO A 31 -4.34 16.75 4.32
C PRO A 31 -3.19 15.93 4.88
N LEU A 32 -3.49 14.73 5.37
CA LEU A 32 -2.54 13.88 6.11
C LEU A 32 -1.23 13.62 5.34
N GLY A 33 -1.31 13.49 4.01
CA GLY A 33 -0.13 13.30 3.17
C GLY A 33 0.91 14.41 3.29
N GLN A 34 0.50 15.64 3.64
CA GLN A 34 1.40 16.77 3.82
C GLN A 34 2.21 16.74 5.12
N TYR A 35 1.89 15.85 6.04
CA TYR A 35 2.65 15.67 7.29
C TYR A 35 3.84 14.71 7.12
N PHE A 36 4.03 14.11 5.94
CA PHE A 36 5.10 13.16 5.66
C PHE A 36 6.03 13.65 4.56
N ASP A 37 7.33 13.44 4.74
CA ASP A 37 8.38 13.78 3.77
C ASP A 37 8.52 12.71 2.67
N LEU A 38 8.17 11.45 2.98
CA LEU A 38 8.15 10.32 2.06
C LEU A 38 6.98 9.39 2.40
N ILE A 39 6.22 8.99 1.39
CA ILE A 39 5.16 7.98 1.52
C ILE A 39 5.50 6.78 0.65
N SER A 40 5.41 5.59 1.23
CA SER A 40 5.57 4.33 0.50
C SER A 40 4.40 3.40 0.80
N GLY A 41 3.96 2.67 -0.21
CA GLY A 41 2.88 1.70 -0.03
C GLY A 41 2.90 0.64 -1.12
N THR A 42 2.45 -0.57 -0.79
CA THR A 42 2.39 -1.70 -1.72
C THR A 42 0.95 -2.14 -1.94
N SER A 43 0.59 -2.48 -3.18
CA SER A 43 -0.76 -3.00 -3.49
C SER A 43 -1.84 -1.99 -3.06
N THR A 44 -2.81 -2.43 -2.25
CA THR A 44 -3.80 -1.53 -1.63
C THR A 44 -3.15 -0.38 -0.85
N GLY A 45 -2.05 -0.64 -0.12
CA GLY A 45 -1.27 0.41 0.54
C GLY A 45 -0.63 1.39 -0.45
N GLY A 46 -0.28 0.93 -1.66
CA GLY A 46 0.21 1.77 -2.76
C GLY A 46 -0.88 2.71 -3.30
N ILE A 47 -2.11 2.22 -3.44
CA ILE A 47 -3.27 3.05 -3.81
C ILE A 47 -3.48 4.17 -2.78
N ILE A 48 -3.46 3.83 -1.48
CA ILE A 48 -3.59 4.81 -0.39
C ILE A 48 -2.44 5.82 -0.45
N ALA A 49 -1.20 5.34 -0.59
CA ALA A 49 0.00 6.18 -0.65
C ALA A 49 -0.05 7.20 -1.82
N ILE A 50 -0.45 6.73 -3.02
CA ILE A 50 -0.61 7.59 -4.20
C ILE A 50 -1.70 8.63 -3.94
N GLY A 51 -2.88 8.24 -3.46
CA GLY A 51 -3.98 9.16 -3.17
C GLY A 51 -3.55 10.27 -2.19
N LEU A 52 -2.93 9.90 -1.07
CA LEU A 52 -2.41 10.85 -0.08
C LEU A 52 -1.37 11.81 -0.67
N ALA A 53 -0.44 11.30 -1.45
CA ALA A 53 0.60 12.11 -2.08
C ALA A 53 0.05 13.05 -3.16
N MET A 54 -1.05 12.68 -3.82
CA MET A 54 -1.80 13.55 -4.75
C MET A 54 -2.64 14.62 -4.04
N GLY A 55 -2.61 14.64 -2.69
CA GLY A 55 -3.33 15.62 -1.87
C GLY A 55 -4.79 15.27 -1.65
N MET A 56 -5.21 14.02 -1.88
CA MET A 56 -6.53 13.54 -1.49
C MET A 56 -6.64 13.44 0.03
N SER A 57 -7.83 13.63 0.57
CA SER A 57 -8.07 13.33 1.98
C SER A 57 -8.09 11.82 2.21
N ALA A 58 -7.63 11.39 3.39
CA ALA A 58 -7.71 9.97 3.77
C ALA A 58 -9.17 9.49 3.84
N LYS A 59 -10.12 10.42 4.07
CA LYS A 59 -11.56 10.13 4.02
C LYS A 59 -12.03 9.76 2.61
N ASP A 60 -11.62 10.52 1.58
CA ASP A 60 -12.01 10.22 0.19
C ASP A 60 -11.42 8.88 -0.27
N ILE A 61 -10.21 8.56 0.19
CA ILE A 61 -9.58 7.27 -0.08
C ILE A 61 -10.35 6.12 0.62
N LEU A 62 -10.81 6.31 1.86
CA LEU A 62 -11.66 5.33 2.55
C LEU A 62 -12.97 5.13 1.80
N GLU A 63 -13.62 6.21 1.34
CA GLU A 63 -14.87 6.17 0.59
C GLU A 63 -14.75 5.34 -0.70
N LEU A 64 -13.61 5.43 -1.40
CA LEU A 64 -13.32 4.58 -2.56
C LEU A 64 -13.46 3.09 -2.21
N TYR A 65 -12.89 2.65 -1.09
CA TYR A 65 -12.98 1.24 -0.67
C TYR A 65 -14.41 0.85 -0.27
N GLU A 66 -15.16 1.76 0.34
CA GLU A 66 -16.54 1.50 0.77
C GLU A 66 -17.50 1.40 -0.42
N THR A 67 -17.32 2.26 -1.44
CA THR A 67 -18.20 2.32 -2.61
C THR A 67 -17.81 1.32 -3.70
N GLU A 68 -16.53 1.25 -4.03
CA GLU A 68 -16.03 0.48 -5.18
C GLU A 68 -15.52 -0.92 -4.78
N GLY A 69 -15.17 -1.15 -3.51
CA GLY A 69 -14.59 -2.41 -3.06
C GLY A 69 -15.43 -3.64 -3.42
N ALA A 70 -16.76 -3.58 -3.24
CA ALA A 70 -17.65 -4.66 -3.64
C ALA A 70 -17.70 -4.86 -5.16
N GLY A 71 -17.58 -3.80 -5.94
CA GLY A 71 -17.53 -3.85 -7.40
C GLY A 71 -16.22 -4.43 -7.92
N ILE A 72 -15.09 -4.07 -7.33
CA ILE A 72 -13.75 -4.54 -7.69
C ILE A 72 -13.60 -6.04 -7.39
N PHE A 73 -13.96 -6.45 -6.17
CA PHE A 73 -13.91 -7.84 -5.71
C PHE A 73 -15.31 -8.49 -5.80
N TYR A 74 -15.96 -8.36 -6.94
CA TYR A 74 -17.33 -8.80 -7.18
C TYR A 74 -17.63 -10.18 -6.57
N GLN A 75 -18.52 -10.20 -5.57
CA GLN A 75 -19.08 -11.42 -4.99
C GLN A 75 -20.58 -11.44 -5.28
N ASP A 76 -21.04 -12.50 -5.98
CA ASP A 76 -22.47 -12.72 -6.16
C ASP A 76 -23.15 -12.92 -4.81
N SER A 77 -24.04 -12.02 -4.45
CA SER A 77 -24.70 -11.99 -3.14
C SER A 77 -25.91 -12.93 -3.02
N ASN A 78 -26.35 -13.61 -4.08
CA ASN A 78 -27.59 -14.38 -4.09
C ASN A 78 -27.37 -15.87 -4.41
N GLY A 79 -27.69 -16.73 -3.48
CA GLY A 79 -27.81 -18.19 -3.44
C GLY A 79 -27.36 -19.02 -4.67
N VAL A 80 -28.23 -19.22 -5.66
CA VAL A 80 -27.93 -20.05 -6.85
C VAL A 80 -26.91 -19.37 -7.77
N THR A 81 -26.96 -18.04 -7.88
CA THR A 81 -26.01 -17.24 -8.66
C THR A 81 -24.62 -17.21 -8.02
N ALA A 82 -24.53 -17.26 -6.68
CA ALA A 82 -23.27 -17.33 -5.95
C ALA A 82 -22.50 -18.64 -6.23
N TRP A 83 -23.21 -19.78 -6.34
CA TRP A 83 -22.57 -21.06 -6.67
C TRP A 83 -22.07 -21.11 -8.12
N ALA A 84 -22.88 -20.63 -9.07
CA ALA A 84 -22.49 -20.52 -10.48
C ALA A 84 -21.32 -19.51 -10.64
N GLY A 85 -21.37 -18.38 -9.93
CA GLY A 85 -20.31 -17.39 -9.88
C GLY A 85 -18.99 -17.94 -9.31
N LYS A 86 -19.02 -18.75 -8.25
CA LYS A 86 -17.83 -19.45 -7.73
C LYS A 86 -17.21 -20.39 -8.77
N LYS A 87 -18.02 -21.20 -9.46
CA LYS A 87 -17.53 -22.09 -10.53
C LYS A 87 -16.98 -21.31 -11.72
N PHE A 88 -17.64 -20.23 -12.13
CA PHE A 88 -17.18 -19.38 -13.23
C PHE A 88 -15.85 -18.69 -12.89
N ARG A 89 -15.70 -18.17 -11.65
CA ARG A 89 -14.42 -17.60 -11.19
C ARG A 89 -13.31 -18.65 -11.14
N ALA A 90 -13.59 -19.86 -10.64
CA ALA A 90 -12.63 -20.95 -10.62
C ALA A 90 -12.22 -21.39 -12.05
N ALA A 91 -13.17 -21.46 -12.97
CA ALA A 91 -12.89 -21.77 -14.39
C ALA A 91 -12.09 -20.65 -15.07
N ARG A 92 -12.43 -19.38 -14.79
CA ARG A 92 -11.70 -18.21 -15.28
C ARG A 92 -10.27 -18.15 -14.73
N TRP A 93 -10.09 -18.41 -13.43
CA TRP A 93 -8.77 -18.51 -12.81
C TRP A 93 -7.93 -19.61 -13.45
N LEU A 94 -8.53 -20.78 -13.69
CA LEU A 94 -7.85 -21.91 -14.33
C LEU A 94 -7.49 -21.64 -15.80
N ALA A 95 -8.34 -20.89 -16.52
CA ALA A 95 -8.16 -20.62 -17.95
C ALA A 95 -7.26 -19.40 -18.22
N TRP A 96 -7.33 -18.35 -17.37
CA TRP A 96 -6.72 -17.05 -17.66
C TRP A 96 -5.86 -16.49 -16.52
N GLY A 97 -5.67 -17.22 -15.43
CA GLY A 97 -4.77 -16.87 -14.33
C GLY A 97 -5.20 -15.68 -13.47
N ALA A 98 -6.40 -15.10 -13.71
CA ALA A 98 -6.92 -13.95 -12.98
C ALA A 98 -8.35 -14.16 -12.51
N LYS A 99 -8.61 -13.86 -11.23
CA LYS A 99 -9.91 -14.05 -10.58
C LYS A 99 -10.87 -12.88 -10.90
N TYR A 100 -10.34 -11.66 -11.01
CA TYR A 100 -11.12 -10.44 -11.21
C TYR A 100 -10.72 -9.70 -12.50
N PRO A 101 -11.68 -9.00 -13.16
CA PRO A 101 -11.37 -8.11 -14.28
C PRO A 101 -10.67 -6.84 -13.76
N THR A 102 -9.56 -6.46 -14.41
CA THR A 102 -8.77 -5.29 -14.03
C THR A 102 -9.50 -3.97 -14.34
N GLU A 103 -10.43 -4.00 -15.32
CA GLU A 103 -11.16 -2.81 -15.80
C GLU A 103 -11.97 -2.12 -14.69
N ARG A 104 -12.54 -2.88 -13.75
CA ARG A 104 -13.29 -2.28 -12.63
C ARG A 104 -12.37 -1.51 -11.68
N LEU A 105 -11.22 -2.09 -11.36
CA LEU A 105 -10.20 -1.40 -10.56
C LEU A 105 -9.68 -0.17 -11.32
N ARG A 106 -9.44 -0.29 -12.62
CA ARG A 106 -9.02 0.83 -13.47
C ARG A 106 -10.04 1.98 -13.42
N THR A 107 -11.32 1.71 -13.69
CA THR A 107 -12.38 2.73 -13.70
C THR A 107 -12.49 3.43 -12.34
N ALA A 108 -12.42 2.67 -11.23
CA ALA A 108 -12.45 3.24 -9.89
C ALA A 108 -11.26 4.18 -9.63
N LEU A 109 -10.05 3.78 -10.05
CA LEU A 109 -8.84 4.58 -9.91
C LEU A 109 -8.84 5.80 -10.82
N GLU A 110 -9.30 5.67 -12.07
CA GLU A 110 -9.47 6.79 -13.01
C GLU A 110 -10.46 7.84 -12.47
N GLY A 111 -11.52 7.39 -11.80
CA GLY A 111 -12.50 8.26 -11.16
C GLY A 111 -11.92 9.20 -10.10
N ILE A 112 -10.89 8.77 -9.37
CA ILE A 112 -10.28 9.55 -8.29
C ILE A 112 -8.94 10.21 -8.66
N LEU A 113 -8.14 9.58 -9.52
CA LEU A 113 -6.82 10.07 -9.90
C LEU A 113 -6.85 10.87 -11.22
N GLY A 114 -7.85 10.61 -12.10
CA GLY A 114 -7.96 11.25 -13.40
C GLY A 114 -6.67 11.05 -14.23
N GLU A 115 -6.21 12.12 -14.84
CA GLU A 115 -4.99 12.16 -15.67
C GLU A 115 -3.72 12.55 -14.88
N LYS A 116 -3.80 12.57 -13.55
CA LYS A 116 -2.63 12.91 -12.71
C LYS A 116 -1.48 11.95 -12.97
N ARG A 117 -0.28 12.52 -12.99
CA ARG A 117 0.98 11.80 -13.14
C ARG A 117 1.70 11.69 -11.80
N ILE A 118 2.66 10.78 -11.69
CA ILE A 118 3.50 10.65 -10.49
C ILE A 118 4.22 11.98 -10.16
N GLY A 119 4.51 12.79 -11.18
CA GLY A 119 5.09 14.13 -11.01
C GLY A 119 4.16 15.14 -10.34
N ASP A 120 2.84 14.95 -10.36
CA ASP A 120 1.88 15.82 -9.68
C ASP A 120 1.83 15.60 -8.17
N ALA A 121 2.53 14.58 -7.66
CA ALA A 121 2.57 14.28 -6.24
C ALA A 121 3.15 15.46 -5.42
N ARG A 122 2.49 15.79 -4.32
CA ARG A 122 2.89 16.85 -3.39
C ARG A 122 3.88 16.37 -2.32
N THR A 123 4.06 15.05 -2.23
CA THR A 123 4.97 14.38 -1.30
C THR A 123 5.77 13.34 -2.07
N ARG A 124 7.00 13.03 -1.61
CA ARG A 124 7.82 11.99 -2.24
C ARG A 124 7.13 10.64 -2.16
N LEU A 125 7.15 9.91 -3.27
CA LEU A 125 6.55 8.59 -3.39
C LEU A 125 7.57 7.51 -3.69
N MET A 126 7.34 6.32 -3.11
CA MET A 126 8.02 5.07 -3.47
C MET A 126 6.99 3.93 -3.49
N ILE A 127 6.65 3.44 -4.68
CA ILE A 127 5.59 2.45 -4.90
C ILE A 127 6.18 1.17 -5.52
N PRO A 128 6.35 0.10 -4.73
CA PRO A 128 6.88 -1.17 -5.20
C PRO A 128 5.98 -1.87 -6.22
N SER A 129 6.61 -2.43 -7.24
CA SER A 129 6.04 -3.34 -8.21
C SER A 129 7.10 -4.37 -8.63
N TRP A 130 6.77 -5.31 -9.50
CA TRP A 130 7.67 -6.35 -9.97
C TRP A 130 7.59 -6.47 -11.49
N HIS A 131 8.76 -6.37 -12.15
CA HIS A 131 8.86 -6.52 -13.59
C HIS A 131 8.87 -8.00 -13.96
N ARG A 132 7.79 -8.48 -14.60
CA ARG A 132 7.56 -9.91 -14.84
C ARG A 132 8.57 -10.52 -15.81
N GLN A 133 8.88 -9.85 -16.93
CA GLN A 133 9.74 -10.40 -17.98
C GLN A 133 11.18 -10.52 -17.51
N THR A 134 11.74 -9.47 -16.91
CA THR A 134 13.12 -9.45 -16.43
C THR A 134 13.31 -10.10 -15.07
N LYS A 135 12.21 -10.38 -14.36
CA LYS A 135 12.21 -10.92 -12.99
C LYS A 135 13.00 -10.05 -12.02
N THR A 136 12.83 -8.73 -12.12
CA THR A 136 13.51 -7.74 -11.28
C THR A 136 12.51 -6.87 -10.53
N VAL A 137 12.97 -6.24 -9.45
CA VAL A 137 12.19 -5.23 -8.74
C VAL A 137 11.97 -4.02 -9.64
N TYR A 138 10.77 -3.47 -9.59
CA TYR A 138 10.41 -2.20 -10.17
C TYR A 138 9.81 -1.32 -9.07
N VAL A 139 10.20 -0.05 -9.01
CA VAL A 139 9.68 0.87 -7.99
C VAL A 139 9.37 2.19 -8.66
N TYR A 140 8.09 2.53 -8.75
CA TYR A 140 7.69 3.87 -9.16
C TYR A 140 8.10 4.89 -8.11
N LYS A 141 8.73 5.97 -8.57
CA LYS A 141 9.21 7.05 -7.70
C LYS A 141 8.91 8.42 -8.28
N THR A 142 8.63 9.36 -7.40
CA THR A 142 8.69 10.79 -7.75
C THR A 142 10.12 11.20 -8.11
N ALA A 143 10.27 12.30 -8.82
CA ALA A 143 11.58 12.85 -9.20
C ALA A 143 12.27 13.55 -8.01
N HIS A 144 12.55 12.79 -6.95
CA HIS A 144 13.20 13.30 -5.73
C HIS A 144 14.73 13.12 -5.71
N HIS A 145 15.31 12.68 -6.83
CA HIS A 145 16.75 12.55 -7.05
C HIS A 145 17.06 12.67 -8.54
N GLU A 146 18.24 13.20 -8.91
CA GLU A 146 18.64 13.47 -10.30
C GLU A 146 18.56 12.25 -11.22
N ARG A 147 18.80 11.04 -10.71
CA ARG A 147 18.72 9.78 -11.48
C ARG A 147 17.29 9.34 -11.83
N LEU A 148 16.26 9.94 -11.20
CA LEU A 148 14.85 9.54 -11.36
C LEU A 148 14.20 10.35 -12.48
N GLN A 149 14.47 10.00 -13.73
CA GLN A 149 14.18 10.82 -14.92
C GLN A 149 12.96 10.34 -15.72
N THR A 150 12.29 9.26 -15.32
CA THR A 150 11.25 8.62 -16.14
C THR A 150 9.89 8.59 -15.46
N ASP A 151 9.79 7.96 -14.30
CA ASP A 151 8.53 7.56 -13.67
C ASP A 151 7.59 8.74 -13.35
N TYR A 152 8.13 9.94 -13.12
CA TYR A 152 7.33 11.11 -12.83
C TYR A 152 6.38 11.52 -13.98
N ARG A 153 6.64 11.04 -15.20
CA ARG A 153 5.79 11.26 -16.39
C ARG A 153 4.66 10.25 -16.52
N ASP A 154 4.75 9.11 -15.81
CA ASP A 154 3.76 8.05 -15.89
C ASP A 154 2.47 8.44 -15.15
N LEU A 155 1.34 7.91 -15.61
CA LEU A 155 0.06 8.14 -14.94
C LEU A 155 0.05 7.51 -13.55
N ALA A 156 -0.49 8.22 -12.58
CA ALA A 156 -0.68 7.72 -11.22
C ALA A 156 -1.58 6.46 -11.20
N VAL A 157 -2.57 6.39 -12.10
CA VAL A 157 -3.41 5.21 -12.30
C VAL A 157 -2.59 3.98 -12.70
N ASP A 158 -1.60 4.16 -13.60
CA ASP A 158 -0.76 3.03 -14.05
C ASP A 158 0.12 2.50 -12.91
N ALA A 159 0.69 3.39 -12.10
CA ALA A 159 1.44 2.98 -10.91
C ALA A 159 0.56 2.26 -9.87
N ALA A 160 -0.68 2.74 -9.66
CA ALA A 160 -1.65 2.11 -8.77
C ALA A 160 -2.07 0.71 -9.27
N LEU A 161 -2.35 0.57 -10.57
CA LEU A 161 -2.66 -0.71 -11.21
C LEU A 161 -1.49 -1.69 -11.15
N ALA A 162 -0.27 -1.22 -11.43
CA ALA A 162 0.93 -2.03 -11.41
C ALA A 162 1.19 -2.62 -10.02
N THR A 163 1.15 -1.76 -8.97
CA THR A 163 1.40 -2.21 -7.59
C THR A 163 0.30 -3.12 -7.06
N ALA A 164 -0.95 -3.00 -7.57
CA ALA A 164 -2.12 -3.79 -7.15
C ALA A 164 -2.40 -5.01 -8.05
N ALA A 165 -1.61 -5.26 -9.09
CA ALA A 165 -1.77 -6.40 -10.00
C ALA A 165 -1.34 -7.73 -9.35
N ALA A 166 -1.99 -8.11 -8.24
CA ALA A 166 -1.68 -9.31 -7.48
C ALA A 166 -1.89 -10.57 -8.33
N PRO A 167 -0.85 -11.42 -8.50
CA PRO A 167 -0.98 -12.68 -9.21
C PRO A 167 -2.15 -13.50 -8.68
N THR A 168 -2.88 -14.17 -9.56
CA THR A 168 -4.11 -14.91 -9.30
C THR A 168 -5.37 -14.06 -9.07
N PHE A 169 -5.26 -12.82 -8.62
CA PHE A 169 -6.39 -11.89 -8.44
C PHE A 169 -6.63 -11.06 -9.70
N PHE A 170 -5.60 -10.41 -10.20
CA PHE A 170 -5.64 -9.56 -11.39
C PHE A 170 -4.62 -10.01 -12.43
N LYS A 171 -4.83 -9.60 -13.68
CA LYS A 171 -3.81 -9.72 -14.73
C LYS A 171 -2.69 -8.71 -14.46
N GLU A 172 -1.50 -9.00 -14.99
CA GLU A 172 -0.41 -8.03 -15.03
C GLU A 172 -0.87 -6.72 -15.68
N HIS A 173 -0.36 -5.62 -15.19
CA HIS A 173 -0.53 -4.33 -15.81
C HIS A 173 0.55 -4.13 -16.88
N ILE A 174 0.11 -3.84 -18.10
CA ILE A 174 1.03 -3.48 -19.21
C ILE A 174 1.07 -1.96 -19.28
N THR A 175 2.26 -1.40 -19.10
CA THR A 175 2.48 0.05 -19.20
C THR A 175 2.45 0.51 -20.67
N ALA A 176 2.38 1.82 -20.91
CA ALA A 176 2.45 2.41 -22.25
C ALA A 176 3.74 2.03 -23.02
N ASN A 177 4.80 1.67 -22.29
CA ASN A 177 6.09 1.24 -22.87
C ASN A 177 6.19 -0.30 -23.00
N ASP A 178 5.08 -1.02 -23.00
CA ASP A 178 5.00 -2.50 -23.11
C ASP A 178 5.75 -3.25 -21.99
N VAL A 179 5.81 -2.67 -20.79
CA VAL A 179 6.42 -3.29 -19.62
C VAL A 179 5.33 -3.98 -18.79
N GLY A 180 5.44 -5.30 -18.62
CA GLY A 180 4.52 -6.09 -17.79
C GLY A 180 4.90 -6.03 -16.32
N LEU A 181 4.03 -5.40 -15.51
CA LEU A 181 4.22 -5.21 -14.08
C LEU A 181 3.17 -5.99 -13.28
N VAL A 182 3.58 -6.54 -12.15
CA VAL A 182 2.72 -7.21 -11.18
C VAL A 182 2.97 -6.65 -9.78
N ASP A 183 2.08 -7.00 -8.86
CA ASP A 183 2.05 -6.49 -7.49
C ASP A 183 3.41 -6.57 -6.79
N GLY A 184 3.79 -5.46 -6.16
CA GLY A 184 5.00 -5.35 -5.35
C GLY A 184 5.00 -6.25 -4.11
N GLY A 185 3.85 -6.78 -3.70
CA GLY A 185 3.73 -7.72 -2.59
C GLY A 185 4.53 -9.02 -2.75
N LEU A 186 4.96 -9.34 -3.98
CA LEU A 186 5.85 -10.46 -4.23
C LEU A 186 7.21 -10.32 -3.50
N TRP A 187 7.68 -9.09 -3.26
CA TRP A 187 9.00 -8.86 -2.66
C TRP A 187 9.03 -7.79 -1.57
N ALA A 188 8.06 -6.88 -1.54
CA ALA A 188 7.98 -5.75 -0.62
C ALA A 188 6.53 -5.51 -0.13
N ASN A 189 5.83 -6.56 0.35
CA ASN A 189 4.48 -6.40 0.88
C ASN A 189 4.43 -5.38 2.02
N ASN A 190 5.43 -5.37 2.89
CA ASN A 190 5.71 -4.30 3.83
C ASN A 190 6.93 -3.51 3.29
N PRO A 191 6.75 -2.31 2.73
CA PRO A 191 7.83 -1.56 2.11
C PRO A 191 8.70 -0.75 3.08
N VAL A 192 8.48 -0.84 4.40
CA VAL A 192 9.13 0.03 5.40
C VAL A 192 10.65 0.01 5.34
N GLY A 193 11.27 -1.16 5.20
CA GLY A 193 12.73 -1.29 5.12
C GLY A 193 13.30 -0.60 3.88
N TYR A 194 12.59 -0.71 2.76
CA TYR A 194 12.98 -0.06 1.51
C TYR A 194 12.74 1.44 1.53
N ALA A 195 11.68 1.92 2.20
CA ALA A 195 11.44 3.36 2.40
C ALA A 195 12.54 3.99 3.26
N VAL A 196 12.95 3.32 4.33
CA VAL A 196 14.08 3.78 5.16
C VAL A 196 15.41 3.70 4.38
N ALA A 197 15.62 2.65 3.59
CA ALA A 197 16.80 2.54 2.73
C ALA A 197 16.85 3.65 1.67
N GLU A 198 15.72 4.04 1.08
CA GLU A 198 15.63 5.19 0.17
C GLU A 198 15.98 6.50 0.89
N ALA A 199 15.41 6.71 2.08
CA ALA A 199 15.66 7.90 2.88
C ALA A 199 17.16 8.07 3.22
N VAL A 200 17.79 7.03 3.74
CA VAL A 200 19.21 7.07 4.13
C VAL A 200 20.15 6.96 2.92
N GLY A 201 19.85 6.03 2.00
CA GLY A 201 20.74 5.66 0.90
C GLY A 201 20.70 6.64 -0.27
N VAL A 202 19.51 7.15 -0.63
CA VAL A 202 19.28 8.02 -1.79
C VAL A 202 19.11 9.48 -1.37
N LEU A 203 18.18 9.76 -0.46
CA LEU A 203 17.90 11.11 -0.01
C LEU A 203 18.95 11.66 0.97
N LYS A 204 19.84 10.79 1.48
CA LYS A 204 20.90 11.14 2.42
C LYS A 204 20.42 11.78 3.71
N TRP A 205 19.19 11.42 4.14
CA TRP A 205 18.67 11.89 5.43
C TRP A 205 19.41 11.21 6.58
N PRO A 206 19.74 11.96 7.66
CA PRO A 206 20.34 11.37 8.85
C PRO A 206 19.42 10.31 9.46
N ALA A 207 19.96 9.14 9.74
CA ALA A 207 19.20 7.97 10.21
C ALA A 207 18.53 8.22 11.57
N ASP A 208 19.19 8.96 12.45
CA ASP A 208 18.73 9.34 13.80
C ASP A 208 17.66 10.43 13.80
N GLU A 209 17.46 11.13 12.67
CA GLU A 209 16.38 12.11 12.48
C GLU A 209 15.09 11.51 11.93
N LEU A 210 15.07 10.23 11.58
CA LEU A 210 13.92 9.59 10.97
C LEU A 210 12.84 9.23 12.00
N LYS A 211 11.60 9.50 11.65
CA LYS A 211 10.38 9.03 12.30
C LYS A 211 9.52 8.29 11.27
N VAL A 212 9.20 7.04 11.56
CA VAL A 212 8.51 6.17 10.61
C VAL A 212 7.19 5.68 11.19
N LEU A 213 6.09 6.01 10.55
CA LEU A 213 4.78 5.40 10.80
C LEU A 213 4.58 4.26 9.79
N SER A 214 4.54 3.04 10.27
CA SER A 214 4.33 1.84 9.45
C SER A 214 2.99 1.21 9.79
N VAL A 215 2.06 1.16 8.81
CA VAL A 215 0.69 0.70 9.01
C VAL A 215 0.45 -0.60 8.23
N SER A 216 0.04 -1.63 8.94
CA SER A 216 -0.31 -2.95 8.38
C SER A 216 -1.78 -3.00 7.93
N CYS A 217 -2.08 -3.95 7.04
CA CYS A 217 -3.46 -4.29 6.66
C CYS A 217 -4.15 -5.33 7.55
N LEU A 218 -3.65 -5.68 8.67
CA LEU A 218 -3.91 -6.75 9.65
C LEU A 218 -2.86 -7.87 9.56
N GLN A 219 -2.60 -8.48 10.69
CA GLN A 219 -1.70 -9.64 10.78
C GLN A 219 -2.49 -10.88 11.16
N ASP A 220 -2.46 -11.89 10.30
CA ASP A 220 -3.06 -13.18 10.62
C ASP A 220 -2.27 -13.86 11.75
N ILE A 221 -2.95 -14.16 12.86
CA ILE A 221 -2.42 -14.98 13.94
C ILE A 221 -2.97 -16.39 13.78
N GLY A 222 -2.17 -17.26 13.17
CA GLY A 222 -2.48 -18.69 13.09
C GLY A 222 -2.36 -19.37 14.44
N LYS A 223 -3.22 -20.38 14.72
CA LYS A 223 -2.97 -21.32 15.79
C LYS A 223 -1.68 -22.08 15.44
N THR A 224 -0.69 -21.98 16.31
CA THR A 224 0.58 -22.70 16.15
C THR A 224 0.28 -24.20 16.09
N LYS A 225 0.37 -24.80 14.91
CA LYS A 225 0.35 -26.25 14.73
C LYS A 225 1.78 -26.74 14.90
N SER A 226 1.95 -27.87 15.58
CA SER A 226 3.27 -28.49 15.83
C SER A 226 3.99 -28.92 14.54
N SER A 227 3.26 -29.06 13.42
CA SER A 227 3.83 -29.33 12.10
C SER A 227 2.85 -28.93 10.99
N TYR A 228 3.36 -28.55 9.84
CA TYR A 228 2.58 -28.31 8.63
C TYR A 228 2.72 -29.50 7.67
N SER A 229 1.59 -30.03 7.18
CA SER A 229 1.62 -30.99 6.09
C SER A 229 2.14 -30.35 4.80
N ALA A 230 2.69 -31.14 3.88
CA ALA A 230 3.13 -30.65 2.56
C ALA A 230 1.99 -29.90 1.83
N ARG A 231 0.76 -30.38 1.93
CA ARG A 231 -0.42 -29.71 1.36
C ARG A 231 -0.65 -28.32 1.97
N THR A 232 -0.54 -28.20 3.29
CA THR A 232 -0.67 -26.90 4.00
C THR A 232 0.46 -25.96 3.62
N MET A 233 1.70 -26.47 3.51
CA MET A 233 2.84 -25.68 3.04
C MET A 233 2.58 -25.09 1.66
N VAL A 234 2.14 -25.89 0.68
CA VAL A 234 1.86 -25.40 -0.67
C VAL A 234 0.75 -24.35 -0.69
N THR A 235 -0.35 -24.55 0.06
CA THR A 235 -1.50 -23.62 0.07
C THR A 235 -1.24 -22.33 0.82
N LYS A 236 -0.31 -22.32 1.79
CA LYS A 236 0.04 -21.16 2.62
C LYS A 236 1.41 -20.57 2.30
N THR A 237 2.06 -21.02 1.23
CA THR A 237 3.40 -20.53 0.84
C THR A 237 3.44 -19.01 0.71
N ALA A 238 2.46 -18.41 0.03
CA ALA A 238 2.38 -16.96 -0.13
C ALA A 238 2.28 -16.22 1.22
N ASP A 239 1.47 -16.74 2.15
CA ASP A 239 1.30 -16.14 3.48
C ASP A 239 2.62 -16.18 4.27
N PHE A 240 3.35 -17.31 4.20
CA PHE A 240 4.66 -17.44 4.86
C PHE A 240 5.68 -16.48 4.26
N PHE A 241 5.74 -16.35 2.94
CA PHE A 241 6.65 -15.41 2.28
C PHE A 241 6.32 -13.97 2.64
N MET A 242 5.05 -13.56 2.59
CA MET A 242 4.62 -12.22 2.97
C MET A 242 4.93 -11.91 4.43
N ALA A 243 4.68 -12.85 5.35
CA ALA A 243 5.00 -12.69 6.77
C ALA A 243 6.52 -12.58 6.98
N GLY A 244 7.31 -13.48 6.38
CA GLY A 244 8.77 -13.45 6.46
C GLY A 244 9.35 -12.15 5.90
N GLN A 245 8.88 -11.71 4.74
CA GLN A 245 9.28 -10.45 4.13
C GLN A 245 8.92 -9.25 5.02
N SER A 246 7.71 -9.22 5.59
CA SER A 246 7.27 -8.13 6.47
C SER A 246 8.15 -8.00 7.72
N HIS A 247 8.47 -9.11 8.38
CA HIS A 247 9.37 -9.11 9.53
C HIS A 247 10.80 -8.74 9.16
N GLY A 248 11.32 -9.25 8.04
CA GLY A 248 12.64 -8.90 7.53
C GLY A 248 12.77 -7.43 7.18
N SER A 249 11.76 -6.87 6.50
CA SER A 249 11.69 -5.45 6.15
C SER A 249 11.68 -4.54 7.40
N LEU A 250 10.88 -4.89 8.40
CA LEU A 250 10.83 -4.17 9.67
C LEU A 250 12.17 -4.24 10.43
N GLY A 251 12.79 -5.43 10.45
CA GLY A 251 14.11 -5.62 11.03
C GLY A 251 15.18 -4.76 10.35
N LEU A 252 15.18 -4.73 9.01
CA LEU A 252 16.07 -3.88 8.22
C LEU A 252 15.86 -2.39 8.54
N ALA A 253 14.60 -1.95 8.65
CA ALA A 253 14.29 -0.57 9.00
C ALA A 253 14.86 -0.18 10.37
N HIS A 254 14.74 -1.04 11.39
CA HIS A 254 15.32 -0.78 12.72
C HIS A 254 16.85 -0.71 12.68
N ILE A 255 17.50 -1.55 11.89
CA ILE A 255 18.97 -1.50 11.73
C ILE A 255 19.40 -0.20 11.05
N LEU A 256 18.72 0.18 9.97
CA LEU A 256 19.07 1.37 9.18
C LEU A 256 18.80 2.68 9.91
N THR A 257 17.83 2.72 10.83
CA THR A 257 17.58 3.90 11.67
C THR A 257 18.57 4.02 12.84
N GLY A 258 19.52 3.08 12.96
CA GLY A 258 20.51 3.09 14.04
C GLY A 258 19.94 2.75 15.42
N ASP A 259 18.69 2.28 15.49
CA ASP A 259 17.97 1.99 16.73
C ASP A 259 17.45 0.54 16.81
N PRO A 260 18.32 -0.48 16.70
CA PRO A 260 17.89 -1.88 16.71
C PRO A 260 17.41 -2.36 18.10
N HIS A 261 17.80 -1.68 19.18
CA HIS A 261 17.51 -2.09 20.57
C HIS A 261 16.29 -1.36 21.14
N GLU A 262 16.28 -0.04 21.11
CA GLU A 262 15.23 0.77 21.75
C GLU A 262 13.99 0.93 20.85
N ARG A 263 14.15 0.81 19.52
CA ARG A 263 13.08 0.81 18.52
C ARG A 263 12.15 2.04 18.57
N LYS A 264 12.72 3.21 18.89
CA LYS A 264 11.98 4.45 19.06
C LYS A 264 11.69 5.22 17.77
N ALA A 265 12.38 4.86 16.67
CA ALA A 265 12.24 5.53 15.39
C ALA A 265 11.01 5.08 14.59
N ILE A 266 10.46 3.89 14.87
CA ILE A 266 9.41 3.25 14.07
C ILE A 266 8.19 2.92 14.91
N TRP A 267 7.05 3.52 14.56
CA TRP A 267 5.72 3.20 15.09
C TRP A 267 5.04 2.21 14.15
N ARG A 268 4.96 0.96 14.56
CA ARG A 268 4.29 -0.09 13.78
C ARG A 268 2.87 -0.29 14.28
N ILE A 269 1.88 0.07 13.45
CA ILE A 269 0.47 -0.21 13.69
C ILE A 269 0.13 -1.53 13.03
N CYS A 270 -0.25 -2.51 13.86
CA CYS A 270 -0.55 -3.86 13.40
C CYS A 270 -1.59 -4.48 14.32
N GLN A 271 -2.81 -4.68 13.83
CA GLN A 271 -3.83 -5.41 14.57
C GLN A 271 -3.82 -6.90 14.23
N PRO A 272 -3.83 -7.77 15.25
CA PRO A 272 -3.97 -9.20 15.04
C PRO A 272 -5.39 -9.57 14.63
N ALA A 273 -5.49 -10.54 13.73
CA ALA A 273 -6.75 -11.17 13.35
C ALA A 273 -6.59 -12.69 13.36
N PRO A 274 -7.61 -13.48 13.76
CA PRO A 274 -7.57 -14.94 13.61
C PRO A 274 -7.38 -15.33 12.15
N ASP A 275 -6.56 -16.39 11.94
CA ASP A 275 -6.26 -16.90 10.59
C ASP A 275 -7.56 -17.27 9.84
N GLY A 276 -7.78 -16.66 8.70
CA GLY A 276 -8.92 -16.87 7.83
C GLY A 276 -10.16 -16.01 8.11
N ASP A 277 -10.16 -15.17 9.16
CA ASP A 277 -11.30 -14.28 9.46
C ASP A 277 -11.46 -13.17 8.42
N PHE A 278 -10.35 -12.72 7.82
CA PHE A 278 -10.32 -11.67 6.83
C PHE A 278 -9.50 -12.12 5.63
N THR A 279 -10.16 -12.53 4.55
CA THR A 279 -9.45 -12.83 3.30
C THR A 279 -9.20 -11.55 2.49
N LEU A 280 -8.26 -11.62 1.54
CA LEU A 280 -7.83 -10.46 0.73
C LEU A 280 -8.93 -9.88 -0.17
N ASP A 281 -10.04 -10.60 -0.32
CA ASP A 281 -11.15 -10.27 -1.22
C ASP A 281 -12.55 -10.42 -0.58
N ASP A 282 -12.63 -10.54 0.73
CA ASP A 282 -13.93 -10.64 1.45
C ASP A 282 -14.50 -9.26 1.75
N THR A 283 -15.31 -8.76 0.84
CA THR A 283 -15.97 -7.45 0.95
C THR A 283 -17.07 -7.38 2.01
N SER A 284 -17.54 -8.54 2.51
CA SER A 284 -18.54 -8.57 3.60
C SER A 284 -18.01 -8.01 4.93
N ARG A 285 -16.69 -7.93 5.07
CA ARG A 285 -15.99 -7.48 6.28
C ARG A 285 -15.56 -6.01 6.24
N ILE A 286 -15.93 -5.25 5.21
CA ILE A 286 -15.55 -3.82 5.06
C ILE A 286 -15.92 -3.02 6.32
N ARG A 287 -17.13 -3.20 6.86
CA ARG A 287 -17.57 -2.49 8.06
C ARG A 287 -16.71 -2.82 9.29
N ASP A 288 -16.41 -4.10 9.51
CA ASP A 288 -15.58 -4.53 10.64
C ASP A 288 -14.16 -3.97 10.53
N LEU A 289 -13.59 -3.95 9.31
CA LEU A 289 -12.27 -3.39 9.03
C LEU A 289 -12.23 -1.88 9.31
N LYS A 290 -13.28 -1.16 8.88
CA LYS A 290 -13.45 0.27 9.13
C LYS A 290 -13.54 0.58 10.63
N ASP A 291 -14.39 -0.14 11.36
CA ASP A 291 -14.57 0.05 12.79
C ASP A 291 -13.27 -0.21 13.56
N ARG A 292 -12.52 -1.25 13.19
CA ARG A 292 -11.20 -1.56 13.76
C ARG A 292 -10.20 -0.44 13.52
N GLY A 293 -10.11 0.10 12.29
CA GLY A 293 -9.22 1.19 11.95
C GLY A 293 -9.53 2.45 12.75
N PHE A 294 -10.81 2.79 12.87
CA PHE A 294 -11.27 3.93 13.67
C PHE A 294 -10.93 3.79 15.16
N VAL A 295 -11.19 2.63 15.76
CA VAL A 295 -10.87 2.37 17.17
C VAL A 295 -9.36 2.43 17.41
N GLU A 296 -8.56 1.82 16.54
CA GLU A 296 -7.09 1.86 16.64
C GLU A 296 -6.58 3.30 16.57
N ALA A 297 -7.09 4.11 15.64
CA ALA A 297 -6.69 5.51 15.52
C ALA A 297 -6.95 6.31 16.81
N ARG A 298 -8.09 6.12 17.45
CA ARG A 298 -8.38 6.79 18.72
C ARG A 298 -7.41 6.43 19.84
N GLN A 299 -6.93 5.18 19.86
CA GLN A 299 -5.95 4.72 20.86
C GLN A 299 -4.55 5.24 20.54
N GLN A 300 -4.18 5.28 19.27
CA GLN A 300 -2.82 5.63 18.84
C GLN A 300 -2.61 7.14 18.66
N LYS A 301 -3.67 7.91 18.38
CA LYS A 301 -3.55 9.35 18.10
C LYS A 301 -2.79 10.14 19.17
N PRO A 302 -3.06 9.97 20.49
CA PRO A 302 -2.30 10.69 21.51
C PRO A 302 -0.80 10.35 21.52
N ILE A 303 -0.44 9.15 21.09
CA ILE A 303 0.94 8.67 21.01
C ILE A 303 1.62 9.21 19.76
N LEU A 304 0.92 9.20 18.61
CA LEU A 304 1.47 9.56 17.30
C LEU A 304 1.54 11.08 17.09
N ALA A 305 0.57 11.84 17.59
CA ALA A 305 0.44 13.26 17.30
C ALA A 305 1.71 14.07 17.64
N PRO A 306 2.39 13.87 18.78
CA PRO A 306 3.63 14.60 19.11
C PRO A 306 4.79 14.29 18.16
N HIS A 307 4.73 13.20 17.41
CA HIS A 307 5.81 12.75 16.53
C HIS A 307 5.56 13.05 15.05
N PHE A 308 4.28 13.06 14.63
CA PHE A 308 3.94 13.12 13.21
C PHE A 308 3.08 14.33 12.83
N PHE A 309 2.27 14.87 13.74
CA PHE A 309 1.18 15.78 13.40
C PHE A 309 1.27 17.16 14.07
N THR A 310 2.46 17.59 14.49
CA THR A 310 2.67 18.93 15.10
C THR A 310 2.62 20.04 14.07
N GLU A 311 3.13 19.79 12.86
CA GLU A 311 3.19 20.73 11.74
C GLU A 311 3.33 19.96 10.42
N PRO A 312 2.86 20.49 9.28
CA PRO A 312 3.14 19.90 7.97
C PRO A 312 4.64 19.75 7.70
N ALA A 313 4.99 18.78 6.85
CA ALA A 313 6.35 18.59 6.36
C ALA A 313 6.73 19.75 5.41
N GLU A 314 8.02 19.91 5.20
CA GLU A 314 8.55 20.83 4.19
C GLU A 314 8.01 20.45 2.79
N ALA A 315 7.56 21.44 2.04
CA ALA A 315 7.00 21.21 0.71
C ALA A 315 8.01 20.47 -0.19
N PHE A 316 7.54 19.43 -0.85
CA PHE A 316 8.35 18.68 -1.80
C PHE A 316 8.54 19.46 -3.09
N VAL A 317 9.79 19.73 -3.45
CA VAL A 317 10.17 20.27 -4.76
C VAL A 317 10.86 19.17 -5.56
N PRO A 318 10.29 18.72 -6.70
CA PRO A 318 10.88 17.69 -7.52
C PRO A 318 12.11 18.22 -8.31
N VAL A 319 13.11 17.34 -8.50
CA VAL A 319 14.31 17.66 -9.31
C VAL A 319 13.96 17.77 -10.79
N HIS A 320 13.08 16.89 -11.27
CA HIS A 320 12.54 16.93 -12.63
C HIS A 320 11.04 17.21 -12.55
N LYS A 321 10.58 18.16 -13.35
CA LYS A 321 9.21 18.69 -13.32
C LYS A 321 8.44 18.32 -14.58
N LEU A 322 7.13 18.22 -14.47
CA LEU A 322 6.22 18.22 -15.62
C LEU A 322 6.18 19.61 -16.25
N GLU A 323 5.82 19.69 -17.52
CA GLU A 323 5.58 20.97 -18.19
C GLU A 323 4.47 21.75 -17.47
N GLY A 324 4.73 23.02 -17.13
CA GLY A 324 3.79 23.87 -16.39
C GLY A 324 3.80 23.70 -14.86
N ASP A 325 4.73 22.91 -14.32
CA ASP A 325 4.90 22.78 -12.86
C ASP A 325 5.76 23.94 -12.30
N ASP A 326 5.10 24.88 -11.64
CA ASP A 326 5.69 26.09 -11.08
C ASP A 326 6.18 25.94 -9.62
N ARG A 327 6.17 24.71 -9.04
CA ARG A 327 6.70 24.50 -7.68
C ARG A 327 8.17 24.88 -7.63
N ALA A 328 8.52 25.81 -6.73
CA ALA A 328 9.85 26.36 -6.55
C ALA A 328 10.56 25.70 -5.37
#